data_e0202217c9ebeec5aa0992c4ce477b33
#
_entry.id   e0202217c9ebeec5aa0992c4ce477b33
#
_cell.length_a   1.000
_cell.length_b   1.000
_cell.length_c   1.000
_cell.angle_alpha   90.00
_cell.angle_beta   90.00
_cell.angle_gamma   90.00
#
_symmetry.space_group_name_H-M   'P 1'
#
loop_
_entity.id
_entity.type
_entity.pdbx_description
1 polymer ?
#
loop_
_entity_poly.entity_id
_entity_poly.type
_entity_poly.pdbx_seq_one_letter_code
_entity_poly.pdbx_strand_id
1 'polypeptide(L)'
;VVFNTPGANANGVKELVLAGMLLASRDIVGGIEWVAKEKDQEDIDKLAEKQKKQFAGCEIMGKKLGIIGLGAIGAMVANAASALGMEVYGYDPYISIDAAWNLSRTIKHIKSLDEIYSQCDYITIHVPLLDSTKEMINKEALDKMKDGVVLLNFARDLLVDEDALIEALDSGKVKKYVTDFANHTVAGHKGILVTPHLGASTKESEDNCAVMAVKEIRDFLENGNIRNSVNFPNCSMGVCTGAGRVTICHKNIPGMLGAFTTVMGNAGVNISDMTNKGKGDYAYTMMDLESEATEEIVKALEAVDGVLKVRIIK
;
A
#
# COMPACT_ATOMS: atom_id res chain seq x y z
N VAL A 1 12.03 15.14 11.30
CA VAL A 1 10.88 14.35 10.84
C VAL A 1 11.13 13.99 9.39
N VAL A 2 10.92 12.73 9.01
CA VAL A 2 11.03 12.22 7.63
C VAL A 2 9.66 11.74 7.22
N PHE A 3 9.16 12.23 6.09
CA PHE A 3 7.84 11.90 5.57
C PHE A 3 7.91 10.85 4.45
N ASN A 4 6.81 10.12 4.29
CA ASN A 4 6.55 9.21 3.18
C ASN A 4 5.19 9.58 2.56
N THR A 5 4.94 9.15 1.33
CA THR A 5 3.69 9.44 0.60
C THR A 5 2.90 8.16 0.29
N PRO A 6 2.46 7.40 1.33
CA PRO A 6 1.80 6.13 1.12
C PRO A 6 0.46 6.31 0.39
N GLY A 7 0.23 5.49 -0.62
CA GLY A 7 -1.01 5.50 -1.40
C GLY A 7 -1.10 6.56 -2.49
N ALA A 8 -0.14 7.47 -2.61
CA ALA A 8 -0.16 8.49 -3.68
C ALA A 8 -0.11 7.87 -5.09
N ASN A 9 0.56 6.74 -5.23
CA ASN A 9 0.68 5.95 -6.47
C ASN A 9 -0.31 4.78 -6.57
N ALA A 10 -1.26 4.67 -5.63
CA ALA A 10 -2.14 3.49 -5.54
C ALA A 10 -2.98 3.27 -6.79
N ASN A 11 -3.37 4.32 -7.50
CA ASN A 11 -4.14 4.21 -8.72
C ASN A 11 -3.33 3.58 -9.86
N GLY A 12 -2.06 3.97 -10.05
CA GLY A 12 -1.18 3.37 -11.05
C GLY A 12 -1.01 1.86 -10.81
N VAL A 13 -0.73 1.47 -9.57
CA VAL A 13 -0.62 0.04 -9.21
C VAL A 13 -1.94 -0.70 -9.44
N LYS A 14 -3.09 -0.12 -9.04
CA LYS A 14 -4.41 -0.73 -9.31
C LYS A 14 -4.60 -1.01 -10.81
N GLU A 15 -4.26 -0.06 -11.67
CA GLU A 15 -4.41 -0.23 -13.13
C GLU A 15 -3.52 -1.34 -13.67
N LEU A 16 -2.29 -1.44 -13.19
CA LEU A 16 -1.39 -2.54 -13.58
C LEU A 16 -1.89 -3.90 -13.07
N VAL A 17 -2.46 -3.98 -11.86
CA VAL A 17 -3.12 -5.20 -11.36
C VAL A 17 -4.26 -5.64 -12.27
N LEU A 18 -5.13 -4.71 -12.69
CA LEU A 18 -6.24 -5.00 -13.60
C LEU A 18 -5.73 -5.47 -14.97
N ALA A 19 -4.72 -4.79 -15.52
CA ALA A 19 -4.07 -5.20 -16.76
C ALA A 19 -3.48 -6.62 -16.63
N GLY A 20 -2.72 -6.89 -15.56
CA GLY A 20 -2.16 -8.20 -15.28
C GLY A 20 -3.21 -9.31 -15.16
N MET A 21 -4.33 -9.03 -14.49
CA MET A 21 -5.45 -9.95 -14.37
C MET A 21 -6.08 -10.29 -15.74
N LEU A 22 -6.26 -9.30 -16.61
CA LEU A 22 -6.80 -9.50 -17.97
C LEU A 22 -5.81 -10.25 -18.86
N LEU A 23 -4.51 -9.94 -18.78
CA LEU A 23 -3.45 -10.65 -19.50
C LEU A 23 -3.30 -12.11 -19.05
N ALA A 24 -3.49 -12.39 -17.75
CA ALA A 24 -3.49 -13.76 -17.23
C ALA A 24 -4.72 -14.56 -17.67
N SER A 25 -5.83 -13.89 -17.92
CA SER A 25 -7.09 -14.51 -18.31
C SER A 25 -7.10 -14.91 -19.79
N ARG A 26 -6.42 -14.14 -20.63
CA ARG A 26 -6.37 -14.30 -22.11
C ARG A 26 -4.92 -14.13 -22.57
N ASP A 27 -4.47 -14.99 -23.48
CA ASP A 27 -3.11 -14.91 -24.02
C ASP A 27 -2.97 -13.80 -25.08
N ILE A 28 -3.17 -12.54 -24.61
CA ILE A 28 -3.12 -11.35 -25.47
C ILE A 28 -1.69 -11.11 -25.96
N VAL A 29 -0.70 -11.26 -25.06
CA VAL A 29 0.72 -11.05 -25.40
C VAL A 29 1.17 -12.07 -26.45
N GLY A 30 0.92 -13.36 -26.25
CA GLY A 30 1.25 -14.40 -27.20
C GLY A 30 0.55 -14.19 -28.55
N GLY A 31 -0.70 -13.71 -28.53
CA GLY A 31 -1.44 -13.35 -29.75
C GLY A 31 -0.79 -12.19 -30.52
N ILE A 32 -0.36 -11.13 -29.82
CA ILE A 32 0.33 -9.98 -30.43
C ILE A 32 1.67 -10.41 -31.04
N GLU A 33 2.47 -11.16 -30.28
CA GLU A 33 3.77 -11.64 -30.72
C GLU A 33 3.63 -12.56 -31.95
N TRP A 34 2.63 -13.44 -31.95
CA TRP A 34 2.35 -14.34 -33.07
C TRP A 34 1.98 -13.53 -34.33
N VAL A 35 1.07 -12.55 -34.25
CA VAL A 35 0.72 -11.69 -35.40
C VAL A 35 1.95 -10.95 -35.92
N ALA A 36 2.79 -10.42 -35.05
CA ALA A 36 4.02 -9.72 -35.43
C ALA A 36 5.01 -10.67 -36.18
N LYS A 37 5.10 -11.93 -35.75
CA LYS A 37 5.95 -12.96 -36.35
C LYS A 37 5.46 -13.35 -37.75
N GLU A 38 4.15 -13.47 -37.95
CA GLU A 38 3.54 -13.92 -39.21
C GLU A 38 3.25 -12.77 -40.18
N LYS A 39 3.76 -11.56 -39.94
CA LYS A 39 3.46 -10.31 -40.68
C LYS A 39 3.68 -10.39 -42.19
N ASP A 40 4.61 -11.25 -42.67
CA ASP A 40 4.99 -11.38 -44.08
C ASP A 40 4.18 -12.46 -44.82
N GLN A 41 3.18 -13.09 -44.18
CA GLN A 41 2.27 -14.04 -44.82
C GLN A 41 1.21 -13.30 -45.62
N GLU A 42 1.07 -13.65 -46.92
CA GLU A 42 0.09 -13.00 -47.79
C GLU A 42 -1.37 -13.15 -47.32
N ASP A 43 -1.71 -14.31 -46.74
CA ASP A 43 -3.06 -14.63 -46.24
C ASP A 43 -3.13 -14.53 -44.69
N ILE A 44 -2.47 -13.57 -44.04
CA ILE A 44 -2.39 -13.46 -42.59
C ILE A 44 -3.78 -13.35 -41.94
N ASP A 45 -4.74 -12.72 -42.60
CA ASP A 45 -6.13 -12.60 -42.15
C ASP A 45 -6.81 -13.96 -41.99
N LYS A 46 -6.68 -14.85 -43.02
CA LYS A 46 -7.22 -16.20 -42.98
C LYS A 46 -6.45 -17.08 -41.98
N LEU A 47 -5.14 -16.90 -41.91
CA LEU A 47 -4.29 -17.63 -40.99
C LEU A 47 -4.66 -17.27 -39.53
N ALA A 48 -4.89 -16.00 -39.24
CA ALA A 48 -5.32 -15.53 -37.92
C ALA A 48 -6.66 -16.16 -37.51
N GLU A 49 -7.66 -16.17 -38.37
CA GLU A 49 -8.96 -16.82 -38.12
C GLU A 49 -8.83 -18.31 -37.80
N LYS A 50 -7.93 -19.00 -38.51
CA LYS A 50 -7.67 -20.43 -38.31
C LYS A 50 -6.95 -20.71 -36.99
N GLN A 51 -6.02 -19.83 -36.60
CA GLN A 51 -5.10 -20.05 -35.47
C GLN A 51 -5.58 -19.38 -34.15
N LYS A 52 -6.54 -18.47 -34.19
CA LYS A 52 -6.99 -17.69 -33.00
C LYS A 52 -7.36 -18.52 -31.77
N LYS A 53 -7.77 -19.80 -31.99
CA LYS A 53 -8.16 -20.68 -30.86
C LYS A 53 -7.01 -20.98 -29.90
N GLN A 54 -5.75 -20.94 -30.35
CA GLN A 54 -4.59 -21.18 -29.49
C GLN A 54 -4.39 -20.10 -28.41
N PHE A 55 -4.92 -18.88 -28.64
CA PHE A 55 -4.86 -17.74 -27.72
C PHE A 55 -6.16 -17.57 -26.93
N ALA A 56 -7.09 -18.51 -27.04
CA ALA A 56 -8.36 -18.44 -26.33
C ALA A 56 -8.15 -18.51 -24.81
N GLY A 57 -8.91 -17.72 -24.07
CA GLY A 57 -8.88 -17.69 -22.63
C GLY A 57 -10.27 -17.73 -22.00
N CYS A 58 -10.41 -17.12 -20.85
CA CYS A 58 -11.66 -17.02 -20.10
C CYS A 58 -12.00 -15.56 -19.79
N GLU A 59 -13.27 -15.31 -19.47
CA GLU A 59 -13.73 -14.03 -18.95
C GLU A 59 -13.54 -13.97 -17.44
N ILE A 60 -13.37 -12.76 -16.89
CA ILE A 60 -13.24 -12.53 -15.45
C ILE A 60 -14.61 -12.33 -14.78
N MET A 61 -15.65 -11.97 -15.55
CA MET A 61 -17.02 -11.80 -15.03
C MET A 61 -17.49 -13.07 -14.32
N GLY A 62 -18.07 -12.93 -13.13
CA GLY A 62 -18.54 -14.03 -12.30
C GLY A 62 -17.45 -14.89 -11.66
N LYS A 63 -16.15 -14.61 -11.92
CA LYS A 63 -15.05 -15.27 -11.23
C LYS A 63 -14.82 -14.66 -9.84
N LYS A 64 -14.30 -15.46 -8.93
CA LYS A 64 -13.99 -15.05 -7.56
C LYS A 64 -12.58 -14.49 -7.45
N LEU A 65 -12.47 -13.26 -6.98
CA LEU A 65 -11.20 -12.60 -6.68
C LEU A 65 -10.99 -12.51 -5.17
N GLY A 66 -9.94 -13.13 -4.67
CA GLY A 66 -9.44 -12.97 -3.30
C GLY A 66 -8.43 -11.82 -3.24
N ILE A 67 -8.62 -10.91 -2.30
CA ILE A 67 -7.71 -9.78 -2.07
C ILE A 67 -7.15 -9.91 -0.67
N ILE A 68 -5.84 -10.05 -0.57
CA ILE A 68 -5.10 -10.12 0.69
C ILE A 68 -4.47 -8.75 0.96
N GLY A 69 -5.03 -8.02 1.93
CA GLY A 69 -4.69 -6.63 2.23
C GLY A 69 -5.64 -5.64 1.53
N LEU A 70 -6.41 -4.91 2.33
CA LEU A 70 -7.39 -3.90 1.89
C LEU A 70 -6.94 -2.47 2.23
N GLY A 71 -5.63 -2.22 2.14
CA GLY A 71 -5.07 -0.88 2.20
C GLY A 71 -5.42 -0.04 0.97
N ALA A 72 -4.68 1.05 0.73
CA ALA A 72 -4.98 1.98 -0.37
C ALA A 72 -5.11 1.31 -1.75
N ILE A 73 -4.21 0.38 -2.08
CA ILE A 73 -4.23 -0.33 -3.37
C ILE A 73 -5.32 -1.40 -3.38
N GLY A 74 -5.35 -2.29 -2.38
CA GLY A 74 -6.27 -3.42 -2.34
C GLY A 74 -7.74 -2.99 -2.34
N ALA A 75 -8.10 -1.91 -1.64
CA ALA A 75 -9.45 -1.36 -1.66
C ALA A 75 -9.85 -0.83 -3.05
N MET A 76 -8.92 -0.16 -3.75
CA MET A 76 -9.19 0.32 -5.12
C MET A 76 -9.32 -0.83 -6.12
N VAL A 77 -8.49 -1.88 -6.00
CA VAL A 77 -8.59 -3.10 -6.81
C VAL A 77 -9.92 -3.80 -6.54
N ALA A 78 -10.32 -3.93 -5.27
CA ALA A 78 -11.57 -4.55 -4.87
C ALA A 78 -12.79 -3.88 -5.53
N ASN A 79 -12.85 -2.56 -5.44
CA ASN A 79 -13.94 -1.78 -6.04
C ASN A 79 -13.95 -1.91 -7.58
N ALA A 80 -12.78 -1.82 -8.22
CA ALA A 80 -12.68 -1.91 -9.67
C ALA A 80 -13.04 -3.32 -10.18
N ALA A 81 -12.56 -4.38 -9.53
CA ALA A 81 -12.89 -5.75 -9.90
C ALA A 81 -14.38 -6.06 -9.70
N SER A 82 -14.99 -5.53 -8.64
CA SER A 82 -16.44 -5.62 -8.42
C SER A 82 -17.22 -4.93 -9.54
N ALA A 83 -16.77 -3.75 -10.00
CA ALA A 83 -17.37 -3.03 -11.13
C ALA A 83 -17.22 -3.79 -12.46
N LEU A 84 -16.18 -4.61 -12.62
CA LEU A 84 -15.98 -5.51 -13.76
C LEU A 84 -16.79 -6.82 -13.65
N GLY A 85 -17.64 -6.97 -12.63
CA GLY A 85 -18.54 -8.10 -12.46
C GLY A 85 -17.92 -9.32 -11.79
N MET A 86 -16.76 -9.18 -11.11
CA MET A 86 -16.20 -10.26 -10.29
C MET A 86 -16.90 -10.35 -8.93
N GLU A 87 -16.90 -11.56 -8.34
CA GLU A 87 -17.22 -11.73 -6.92
C GLU A 87 -15.96 -11.49 -6.08
N VAL A 88 -15.93 -10.41 -5.30
CA VAL A 88 -14.73 -10.00 -4.55
C VAL A 88 -14.81 -10.43 -3.09
N TYR A 89 -13.73 -11.06 -2.62
CA TYR A 89 -13.51 -11.54 -1.27
C TYR A 89 -12.28 -10.84 -0.70
N GLY A 90 -12.42 -10.08 0.39
CA GLY A 90 -11.35 -9.31 0.99
C GLY A 90 -10.96 -9.83 2.36
N TYR A 91 -9.65 -10.00 2.58
CA TYR A 91 -9.06 -10.34 3.86
C TYR A 91 -8.06 -9.26 4.28
N ASP A 92 -8.32 -8.63 5.42
CA ASP A 92 -7.39 -7.71 6.08
C ASP A 92 -7.74 -7.63 7.58
N PRO A 93 -6.92 -8.23 8.47
CA PRO A 93 -7.18 -8.20 9.91
C PRO A 93 -6.88 -6.84 10.55
N TYR A 94 -6.26 -5.92 9.82
CA TYR A 94 -5.84 -4.60 10.30
C TYR A 94 -6.50 -3.44 9.54
N ILE A 95 -7.58 -3.71 8.82
CA ILE A 95 -8.25 -2.69 8.01
C ILE A 95 -8.65 -1.48 8.87
N SER A 96 -8.30 -0.28 8.42
CA SER A 96 -8.74 0.95 9.09
C SER A 96 -10.22 1.22 8.81
N ILE A 97 -10.87 1.95 9.72
CA ILE A 97 -12.26 2.37 9.54
C ILE A 97 -12.41 3.16 8.23
N ASP A 98 -11.49 4.08 7.94
CA ASP A 98 -11.52 4.90 6.73
C ASP A 98 -11.40 4.04 5.46
N ALA A 99 -10.53 3.03 5.46
CA ALA A 99 -10.41 2.10 4.34
C ALA A 99 -11.69 1.28 4.15
N ALA A 100 -12.30 0.81 5.24
CA ALA A 100 -13.54 0.06 5.19
C ALA A 100 -14.72 0.89 4.63
N TRP A 101 -14.80 2.18 4.96
CA TRP A 101 -15.81 3.09 4.41
C TRP A 101 -15.69 3.31 2.89
N ASN A 102 -14.52 3.10 2.32
CA ASN A 102 -14.27 3.24 0.89
C ASN A 102 -14.55 1.97 0.08
N LEU A 103 -14.90 0.87 0.75
CA LEU A 103 -15.22 -0.40 0.08
C LEU A 103 -16.68 -0.44 -0.37
N SER A 104 -16.91 -1.00 -1.57
CA SER A 104 -18.24 -1.34 -2.05
C SER A 104 -18.91 -2.36 -1.12
N ARG A 105 -20.21 -2.22 -0.89
CA ARG A 105 -20.99 -3.15 -0.07
C ARG A 105 -21.11 -4.56 -0.65
N THR A 106 -20.74 -4.74 -1.91
CA THR A 106 -20.72 -6.04 -2.59
C THR A 106 -19.50 -6.89 -2.23
N ILE A 107 -18.45 -6.28 -1.66
CA ILE A 107 -17.22 -6.96 -1.27
C ILE A 107 -17.48 -7.77 -0.01
N LYS A 108 -17.19 -9.08 -0.08
CA LYS A 108 -17.40 -10.01 1.02
C LYS A 108 -16.17 -10.01 1.94
N HIS A 109 -16.39 -9.66 3.20
CA HIS A 109 -15.34 -9.73 4.22
C HIS A 109 -15.08 -11.18 4.63
N ILE A 110 -13.84 -11.61 4.53
CA ILE A 110 -13.35 -12.95 4.90
C ILE A 110 -12.45 -12.85 6.13
N LYS A 111 -12.60 -13.79 7.05
CA LYS A 111 -11.86 -13.81 8.31
C LYS A 111 -10.67 -14.78 8.32
N SER A 112 -10.56 -15.64 7.31
CA SER A 112 -9.51 -16.65 7.19
C SER A 112 -8.89 -16.64 5.81
N LEU A 113 -7.55 -16.70 5.73
CA LEU A 113 -6.84 -16.87 4.46
C LEU A 113 -7.21 -18.19 3.78
N ASP A 114 -7.49 -19.25 4.53
CA ASP A 114 -7.88 -20.54 3.97
C ASP A 114 -9.17 -20.46 3.15
N GLU A 115 -10.09 -19.55 3.53
CA GLU A 115 -11.29 -19.29 2.73
C GLU A 115 -10.95 -18.58 1.40
N ILE A 116 -9.99 -17.64 1.41
CA ILE A 116 -9.49 -17.03 0.18
C ILE A 116 -8.86 -18.10 -0.72
N TYR A 117 -7.97 -18.92 -0.16
CA TYR A 117 -7.24 -19.95 -0.91
C TYR A 117 -8.20 -20.97 -1.55
N SER A 118 -9.13 -21.52 -0.77
CA SER A 118 -10.01 -22.59 -1.24
C SER A 118 -11.12 -22.15 -2.19
N GLN A 119 -11.51 -20.86 -2.18
CA GLN A 119 -12.69 -20.41 -2.93
C GLN A 119 -12.38 -19.57 -4.17
N CYS A 120 -11.24 -18.87 -4.21
CA CYS A 120 -10.98 -17.87 -5.23
C CYS A 120 -10.31 -18.44 -6.48
N ASP A 121 -10.71 -17.93 -7.64
CA ASP A 121 -10.12 -18.25 -8.94
C ASP A 121 -8.90 -17.38 -9.24
N TYR A 122 -8.89 -16.17 -8.66
CA TYR A 122 -7.82 -15.19 -8.72
C TYR A 122 -7.50 -14.76 -7.30
N ILE A 123 -6.21 -14.59 -6.99
CA ILE A 123 -5.74 -14.08 -5.69
C ILE A 123 -4.72 -12.98 -5.95
N THR A 124 -4.92 -11.80 -5.35
CA THR A 124 -3.99 -10.68 -5.43
C THR A 124 -3.54 -10.23 -4.04
N ILE A 125 -2.26 -9.89 -3.93
CA ILE A 125 -1.59 -9.63 -2.65
C ILE A 125 -1.22 -8.15 -2.57
N HIS A 126 -1.64 -7.49 -1.48
CA HIS A 126 -1.42 -6.06 -1.23
C HIS A 126 -1.03 -5.77 0.22
N VAL A 127 -0.21 -6.65 0.80
CA VAL A 127 0.32 -6.49 2.16
C VAL A 127 1.78 -6.02 2.14
N PRO A 128 2.26 -5.34 3.19
CA PRO A 128 3.67 -5.02 3.33
C PRO A 128 4.50 -6.29 3.57
N LEU A 129 5.78 -6.25 3.19
CA LEU A 129 6.75 -7.28 3.57
C LEU A 129 7.16 -7.06 5.02
N LEU A 130 6.81 -8.00 5.87
CA LEU A 130 7.15 -8.09 7.29
C LEU A 130 7.65 -9.51 7.57
N ASP A 131 8.27 -9.76 8.71
CA ASP A 131 8.65 -11.11 9.12
C ASP A 131 7.46 -12.09 9.12
N SER A 132 6.27 -11.58 9.47
CA SER A 132 5.01 -12.37 9.50
C SER A 132 4.36 -12.59 8.14
N THR A 133 4.75 -11.84 7.10
CA THR A 133 4.19 -11.96 5.74
C THR A 133 5.20 -12.47 4.73
N LYS A 134 6.48 -12.57 5.11
CA LYS A 134 7.50 -13.17 4.27
C LYS A 134 7.10 -14.61 3.92
N GLU A 135 7.17 -14.94 2.62
CA GLU A 135 6.81 -16.25 2.08
C GLU A 135 5.43 -16.76 2.55
N MET A 136 4.48 -15.81 2.73
CA MET A 136 3.11 -16.18 3.14
C MET A 136 2.40 -17.04 2.08
N ILE A 137 2.80 -16.93 0.83
CA ILE A 137 2.38 -17.83 -0.25
C ILE A 137 3.47 -18.88 -0.42
N ASN A 138 3.46 -19.85 0.44
CA ASN A 138 4.35 -21.01 0.44
C ASN A 138 3.62 -22.27 -0.09
N LYS A 139 4.30 -23.41 -0.05
CA LYS A 139 3.73 -24.68 -0.50
C LYS A 139 2.41 -25.02 0.19
N GLU A 140 2.30 -24.81 1.51
CA GLU A 140 1.07 -25.12 2.25
C GLU A 140 -0.11 -24.23 1.77
N ALA A 141 0.15 -22.95 1.55
CA ALA A 141 -0.85 -22.02 1.01
C ALA A 141 -1.26 -22.41 -0.42
N LEU A 142 -0.28 -22.75 -1.28
CA LEU A 142 -0.52 -23.18 -2.65
C LEU A 142 -1.34 -24.47 -2.71
N ASP A 143 -1.04 -25.45 -1.87
CA ASP A 143 -1.77 -26.72 -1.81
C ASP A 143 -3.26 -26.53 -1.45
N LYS A 144 -3.59 -25.51 -0.64
CA LYS A 144 -4.97 -25.16 -0.26
C LYS A 144 -5.74 -24.43 -1.36
N MET A 145 -5.05 -23.85 -2.35
CA MET A 145 -5.68 -23.08 -3.44
C MET A 145 -6.44 -23.98 -4.39
N LYS A 146 -7.31 -23.38 -5.19
CA LYS A 146 -7.99 -24.07 -6.29
C LYS A 146 -7.00 -24.45 -7.37
N ASP A 147 -7.23 -25.59 -8.01
CA ASP A 147 -6.46 -25.96 -9.21
C ASP A 147 -6.73 -24.96 -10.34
N GLY A 148 -5.65 -24.52 -10.96
CA GLY A 148 -5.70 -23.50 -12.02
C GLY A 148 -5.92 -22.07 -11.51
N VAL A 149 -5.63 -21.78 -10.23
CA VAL A 149 -5.68 -20.42 -9.67
C VAL A 149 -4.73 -19.48 -10.43
N VAL A 150 -5.11 -18.21 -10.52
CA VAL A 150 -4.24 -17.13 -10.98
C VAL A 150 -3.78 -16.31 -9.79
N LEU A 151 -2.46 -16.17 -9.64
CA LEU A 151 -1.85 -15.36 -8.59
C LEU A 151 -1.32 -14.04 -9.16
N LEU A 152 -1.54 -12.94 -8.43
CA LEU A 152 -1.03 -11.62 -8.76
C LEU A 152 -0.29 -11.04 -7.56
N ASN A 153 0.95 -10.60 -7.78
CA ASN A 153 1.78 -10.00 -6.75
C ASN A 153 2.43 -8.70 -7.28
N PHE A 154 1.83 -7.58 -6.90
CA PHE A 154 2.34 -6.24 -7.17
C PHE A 154 2.74 -5.52 -5.87
N ALA A 155 2.93 -6.28 -4.78
CA ALA A 155 3.29 -5.73 -3.48
C ALA A 155 4.79 -5.83 -3.18
N ARG A 156 5.34 -7.05 -3.00
CA ARG A 156 6.77 -7.31 -2.77
C ARG A 156 7.09 -8.74 -3.22
N ASP A 157 8.28 -8.95 -3.76
CA ASP A 157 8.79 -10.25 -4.25
C ASP A 157 8.76 -11.33 -3.17
N LEU A 158 9.38 -11.08 -2.02
CA LEU A 158 9.54 -12.03 -0.92
C LEU A 158 8.24 -12.44 -0.18
N LEU A 159 7.07 -12.02 -0.66
CA LEU A 159 5.78 -12.51 -0.14
C LEU A 159 5.43 -13.91 -0.65
N VAL A 160 6.08 -14.35 -1.72
CA VAL A 160 5.86 -15.64 -2.37
C VAL A 160 7.14 -16.47 -2.27
N ASP A 161 6.99 -17.74 -1.87
CA ASP A 161 8.03 -18.75 -2.01
C ASP A 161 8.11 -19.14 -3.50
N GLU A 162 9.14 -18.67 -4.18
CA GLU A 162 9.26 -18.83 -5.63
C GLU A 162 9.54 -20.27 -6.03
N ASP A 163 10.29 -21.04 -5.25
CA ASP A 163 10.57 -22.46 -5.54
C ASP A 163 9.27 -23.26 -5.49
N ALA A 164 8.47 -23.08 -4.44
CA ALA A 164 7.15 -23.70 -4.33
C ALA A 164 6.19 -23.24 -5.44
N LEU A 165 6.28 -21.97 -5.85
CA LEU A 165 5.48 -21.41 -6.94
C LEU A 165 5.82 -22.08 -8.28
N ILE A 166 7.10 -22.27 -8.60
CA ILE A 166 7.54 -22.93 -9.84
C ILE A 166 7.00 -24.37 -9.89
N GLU A 167 7.11 -25.14 -8.80
CA GLU A 167 6.52 -26.48 -8.71
C GLU A 167 5.00 -26.45 -8.96
N ALA A 168 4.30 -25.45 -8.41
CA ALA A 168 2.86 -25.29 -8.56
C ALA A 168 2.45 -24.90 -9.99
N LEU A 169 3.26 -24.11 -10.71
CA LEU A 169 3.07 -23.77 -12.12
C LEU A 169 3.29 -24.98 -13.00
N ASP A 170 4.36 -25.74 -12.79
CA ASP A 170 4.71 -26.93 -13.58
C ASP A 170 3.68 -28.04 -13.43
N SER A 171 3.11 -28.19 -12.23
CA SER A 171 2.02 -29.17 -11.96
C SER A 171 0.65 -28.71 -12.46
N GLY A 172 0.50 -27.42 -12.84
CA GLY A 172 -0.79 -26.83 -13.25
C GLY A 172 -1.69 -26.45 -12.06
N LYS A 173 -1.22 -26.55 -10.81
CA LYS A 173 -1.90 -26.08 -9.62
C LYS A 173 -2.14 -24.55 -9.72
N VAL A 174 -1.11 -23.82 -10.11
CA VAL A 174 -1.17 -22.41 -10.48
C VAL A 174 -1.20 -22.32 -12.02
N LYS A 175 -2.22 -21.68 -12.58
CA LYS A 175 -2.36 -21.49 -14.03
C LYS A 175 -1.44 -20.40 -14.54
N LYS A 176 -1.37 -19.28 -13.84
CA LYS A 176 -0.57 -18.10 -14.16
C LYS A 176 -0.14 -17.38 -12.89
N TYR A 177 1.07 -16.88 -12.91
CA TYR A 177 1.57 -15.91 -11.94
C TYR A 177 1.88 -14.59 -12.63
N VAL A 178 1.40 -13.49 -12.06
CA VAL A 178 1.67 -12.14 -12.58
C VAL A 178 2.37 -11.35 -11.49
N THR A 179 3.52 -10.80 -11.81
CA THR A 179 4.32 -10.04 -10.85
C THR A 179 4.98 -8.83 -11.49
N ASP A 180 5.33 -7.85 -10.66
CA ASP A 180 6.07 -6.65 -11.04
C ASP A 180 7.55 -6.71 -10.57
N PHE A 181 8.00 -7.89 -10.11
CA PHE A 181 9.33 -8.10 -9.52
C PHE A 181 10.11 -9.13 -10.35
N ALA A 182 10.93 -8.62 -11.27
CA ALA A 182 11.75 -9.44 -12.14
C ALA A 182 13.01 -9.94 -11.41
N ASN A 183 13.25 -11.27 -11.47
CA ASN A 183 14.48 -11.91 -11.03
C ASN A 183 14.78 -13.14 -11.90
N HIS A 184 15.87 -13.86 -11.61
CA HIS A 184 16.30 -15.00 -12.40
C HIS A 184 15.34 -16.20 -12.35
N THR A 185 14.60 -16.37 -11.26
CA THR A 185 13.67 -17.49 -11.06
C THR A 185 12.40 -17.31 -11.89
N VAL A 186 11.84 -16.10 -11.90
CA VAL A 186 10.55 -15.81 -12.54
C VAL A 186 10.69 -15.39 -14.02
N ALA A 187 11.82 -14.80 -14.40
CA ALA A 187 12.00 -14.27 -15.75
C ALA A 187 12.03 -15.36 -16.80
N GLY A 188 11.12 -15.30 -17.77
CA GLY A 188 11.04 -16.25 -18.89
C GLY A 188 10.43 -17.61 -18.54
N HIS A 189 10.00 -17.85 -17.32
CA HIS A 189 9.31 -19.08 -16.96
C HIS A 189 7.93 -19.15 -17.60
N LYS A 190 7.58 -20.32 -18.16
CA LYS A 190 6.27 -20.55 -18.77
C LYS A 190 5.15 -20.42 -17.73
N GLY A 191 4.19 -19.57 -17.99
CA GLY A 191 3.07 -19.34 -17.06
C GLY A 191 3.28 -18.11 -16.17
N ILE A 192 4.45 -17.45 -16.23
CA ILE A 192 4.71 -16.20 -15.53
C ILE A 192 4.63 -15.01 -16.47
N LEU A 193 3.94 -13.97 -16.06
CA LEU A 193 3.95 -12.64 -16.67
C LEU A 193 4.65 -11.70 -15.69
N VAL A 194 5.83 -11.22 -16.08
CA VAL A 194 6.62 -10.32 -15.22
C VAL A 194 6.83 -8.97 -15.90
N THR A 195 6.61 -7.89 -15.15
CA THR A 195 6.89 -6.52 -15.57
C THR A 195 8.07 -5.95 -14.79
N PRO A 196 8.82 -4.98 -15.34
CA PRO A 196 10.03 -4.46 -14.70
C PRO A 196 9.70 -3.34 -13.69
N HIS A 197 8.89 -3.64 -12.66
CA HIS A 197 8.50 -2.76 -11.56
C HIS A 197 7.80 -1.48 -12.06
N LEU A 198 6.74 -1.64 -12.85
CA LEU A 198 5.99 -0.55 -13.49
C LEU A 198 4.81 -0.02 -12.67
N GLY A 199 4.49 -0.62 -11.52
CA GLY A 199 3.29 -0.30 -10.74
C GLY A 199 3.09 1.17 -10.44
N ALA A 200 4.18 1.89 -10.12
CA ALA A 200 4.15 3.33 -9.85
C ALA A 200 4.72 4.19 -10.99
N SER A 201 5.13 3.59 -12.11
CA SER A 201 5.83 4.27 -13.20
C SER A 201 4.86 4.98 -14.15
N THR A 202 4.08 5.91 -13.64
CA THR A 202 3.20 6.79 -14.42
C THR A 202 3.44 8.24 -14.02
N LYS A 203 3.25 9.16 -14.96
CA LYS A 203 3.39 10.60 -14.70
C LYS A 203 2.47 11.04 -13.55
N GLU A 204 1.25 10.56 -13.52
CA GLU A 204 0.27 10.88 -12.47
C GLU A 204 0.71 10.36 -11.09
N SER A 205 1.36 9.21 -11.03
CA SER A 205 1.91 8.68 -9.76
C SER A 205 3.02 9.58 -9.21
N GLU A 206 3.93 10.05 -10.07
CA GLU A 206 5.00 10.99 -9.69
C GLU A 206 4.42 12.33 -9.23
N ASP A 207 3.50 12.91 -10.01
CA ASP A 207 2.82 14.16 -9.66
C ASP A 207 2.06 14.05 -8.33
N ASN A 208 1.33 12.96 -8.12
CA ASN A 208 0.58 12.71 -6.87
C ASN A 208 1.51 12.57 -5.67
N CYS A 209 2.65 11.89 -5.81
CA CYS A 209 3.66 11.78 -4.75
C CYS A 209 4.22 13.15 -4.40
N ALA A 210 4.58 13.97 -5.40
CA ALA A 210 5.09 15.32 -5.18
C ALA A 210 4.06 16.22 -4.49
N VAL A 211 2.81 16.20 -4.94
CA VAL A 211 1.71 16.98 -4.34
C VAL A 211 1.45 16.56 -2.90
N MET A 212 1.45 15.23 -2.61
CA MET A 212 1.25 14.73 -1.24
C MET A 212 2.40 15.16 -0.34
N ALA A 213 3.65 15.01 -0.79
CA ALA A 213 4.84 15.43 -0.02
C ALA A 213 4.80 16.92 0.32
N VAL A 214 4.46 17.77 -0.65
CA VAL A 214 4.33 19.22 -0.42
C VAL A 214 3.24 19.54 0.58
N LYS A 215 2.07 18.91 0.49
CA LYS A 215 0.97 19.11 1.43
C LYS A 215 1.35 18.72 2.87
N GLU A 216 2.02 17.58 3.05
CA GLU A 216 2.47 17.10 4.35
C GLU A 216 3.54 18.01 4.97
N ILE A 217 4.53 18.40 4.16
CA ILE A 217 5.58 19.32 4.62
C ILE A 217 4.97 20.68 4.97
N ARG A 218 4.05 21.20 4.16
CA ARG A 218 3.36 22.46 4.44
C ARG A 218 2.55 22.41 5.73
N ASP A 219 1.76 21.36 5.93
CA ASP A 219 0.98 21.17 7.16
C ASP A 219 1.88 21.04 8.40
N PHE A 220 3.03 20.35 8.27
CA PHE A 220 4.02 20.30 9.33
C PHE A 220 4.67 21.66 9.61
N LEU A 221 5.00 22.44 8.58
CA LEU A 221 5.64 23.74 8.77
C LEU A 221 4.68 24.78 9.31
N GLU A 222 3.44 24.82 8.80
CA GLU A 222 2.45 25.85 9.14
C GLU A 222 1.65 25.50 10.42
N ASN A 223 1.39 24.21 10.67
CA ASN A 223 0.52 23.78 11.76
C ASN A 223 1.19 22.84 12.76
N GLY A 224 2.37 22.33 12.45
CA GLY A 224 3.07 21.35 13.29
C GLY A 224 2.51 19.92 13.20
N ASN A 225 1.54 19.64 12.33
CA ASN A 225 0.95 18.33 12.20
C ASN A 225 1.91 17.34 11.54
N ILE A 226 1.94 16.10 12.04
CA ILE A 226 2.71 15.00 11.45
C ILE A 226 1.74 13.94 10.92
N ARG A 227 1.85 13.67 9.62
CA ARG A 227 1.18 12.54 8.95
C ARG A 227 2.20 11.75 8.15
N ASN A 228 2.02 10.44 8.08
CA ASN A 228 2.85 9.53 7.27
C ASN A 228 4.37 9.64 7.52
N SER A 229 4.78 10.02 8.74
CA SER A 229 6.20 10.03 9.08
C SER A 229 6.72 8.62 9.35
N VAL A 230 7.94 8.33 8.85
CA VAL A 230 8.60 7.05 9.05
C VAL A 230 9.25 6.95 10.43
N ASN A 231 9.67 8.07 11.01
CA ASN A 231 10.44 8.10 12.27
C ASN A 231 9.71 8.77 13.46
N PHE A 232 8.57 9.43 13.23
CA PHE A 232 7.72 9.99 14.28
C PHE A 232 6.29 9.47 14.19
N PRO A 233 5.50 9.51 15.28
CA PRO A 233 4.10 9.12 15.24
C PRO A 233 3.25 10.11 14.45
N ASN A 234 2.13 9.66 13.90
CA ASN A 234 1.09 10.57 13.44
C ASN A 234 0.55 11.36 14.64
N CYS A 235 0.57 12.68 14.54
CA CYS A 235 0.14 13.58 15.58
C CYS A 235 -0.43 14.84 14.94
N SER A 236 -1.67 15.20 15.27
CA SER A 236 -2.35 16.35 14.65
C SER A 236 -3.29 16.99 15.64
N MET A 237 -3.28 18.31 15.67
CA MET A 237 -4.25 19.17 16.35
C MET A 237 -4.98 20.11 15.38
N GLY A 238 -4.94 19.77 14.08
CA GLY A 238 -5.55 20.60 13.02
C GLY A 238 -4.80 21.90 12.78
N VAL A 239 -5.51 22.87 12.18
CA VAL A 239 -4.97 24.20 11.92
C VAL A 239 -4.78 24.95 13.23
N CYS A 240 -3.62 25.61 13.40
CA CYS A 240 -3.35 26.42 14.59
C CYS A 240 -4.17 27.71 14.53
N THR A 241 -5.24 27.76 15.31
CA THR A 241 -6.14 28.95 15.42
C THR A 241 -5.88 29.77 16.70
N GLY A 242 -5.17 29.21 17.68
CA GLY A 242 -4.83 29.85 18.95
C GLY A 242 -3.81 30.98 18.86
N ALA A 243 -3.47 31.57 20.00
CA ALA A 243 -2.48 32.64 20.11
C ALA A 243 -1.05 32.15 19.87
N GLY A 244 -0.75 30.91 20.29
CA GLY A 244 0.55 30.28 20.08
C GLY A 244 0.42 28.75 19.98
N ARG A 245 1.37 28.14 19.27
CA ARG A 245 1.57 26.69 19.24
C ARG A 245 3.03 26.34 19.29
N VAL A 246 3.40 25.42 20.17
CA VAL A 246 4.74 24.88 20.28
C VAL A 246 4.70 23.38 20.00
N THR A 247 5.71 22.89 19.27
CA THR A 247 5.86 21.47 18.98
C THR A 247 7.23 20.99 19.43
N ILE A 248 7.27 19.78 20.01
CA ILE A 248 8.46 19.20 20.63
C ILE A 248 8.70 17.80 20.10
N CYS A 249 9.83 17.59 19.43
CA CYS A 249 10.38 16.27 19.16
C CYS A 249 11.21 15.83 20.36
N HIS A 250 10.94 14.67 20.95
CA HIS A 250 11.65 14.23 22.14
C HIS A 250 11.77 12.71 22.23
N LYS A 251 12.62 12.21 23.14
CA LYS A 251 12.68 10.79 23.47
C LYS A 251 11.39 10.36 24.18
N ASN A 252 10.96 9.15 23.93
CA ASN A 252 9.78 8.56 24.56
C ASN A 252 10.15 7.96 25.92
N ILE A 253 10.44 8.80 26.90
CA ILE A 253 10.84 8.42 28.26
C ILE A 253 9.89 8.99 29.32
N PRO A 254 9.82 8.38 30.54
CA PRO A 254 8.97 8.87 31.59
C PRO A 254 9.28 10.31 32.01
N GLY A 255 8.25 11.06 32.42
CA GLY A 255 8.38 12.40 33.01
C GLY A 255 8.37 13.55 32.00
N MET A 256 8.49 13.32 30.70
CA MET A 256 8.58 14.39 29.69
C MET A 256 7.41 15.38 29.75
N LEU A 257 6.17 14.89 29.79
CA LEU A 257 4.98 15.78 29.84
C LEU A 257 4.95 16.63 31.11
N GLY A 258 5.34 16.05 32.26
CA GLY A 258 5.45 16.80 33.52
C GLY A 258 6.50 17.90 33.42
N ALA A 259 7.64 17.63 32.79
CA ALA A 259 8.67 18.65 32.59
C ALA A 259 8.17 19.78 31.67
N PHE A 260 7.49 19.47 30.58
CA PHE A 260 6.95 20.48 29.66
C PHE A 260 5.90 21.36 30.32
N THR A 261 4.94 20.76 31.06
CA THR A 261 3.90 21.53 31.76
C THR A 261 4.48 22.37 32.89
N THR A 262 5.56 21.91 33.56
CA THR A 262 6.29 22.70 34.58
C THR A 262 6.97 23.91 33.95
N VAL A 263 7.60 23.77 32.77
CA VAL A 263 8.20 24.91 32.06
C VAL A 263 7.12 25.95 31.70
N MET A 264 5.96 25.53 31.20
CA MET A 264 4.84 26.42 30.86
C MET A 264 4.28 27.11 32.10
N GLY A 265 4.07 26.36 33.18
CA GLY A 265 3.60 26.93 34.47
C GLY A 265 4.56 27.97 35.05
N ASN A 266 5.87 27.72 35.02
CA ASN A 266 6.89 28.67 35.47
C ASN A 266 6.95 29.93 34.63
N ALA A 267 6.65 29.82 33.31
CA ALA A 267 6.54 30.95 32.40
C ALA A 267 5.19 31.70 32.51
N GLY A 268 4.26 31.23 33.34
CA GLY A 268 2.93 31.83 33.48
C GLY A 268 2.04 31.68 32.24
N VAL A 269 2.32 30.68 31.42
CA VAL A 269 1.59 30.43 30.14
C VAL A 269 0.61 29.28 30.32
N ASN A 270 -0.66 29.53 29.98
CA ASN A 270 -1.70 28.51 30.02
C ASN A 270 -1.71 27.69 28.71
N ILE A 271 -1.86 26.35 28.87
CA ILE A 271 -2.01 25.41 27.75
C ILE A 271 -3.50 25.18 27.54
N SER A 272 -4.02 25.57 26.37
CA SER A 272 -5.43 25.39 26.03
C SER A 272 -5.74 23.98 25.51
N ASP A 273 -4.78 23.37 24.80
CA ASP A 273 -4.87 21.99 24.32
C ASP A 273 -3.48 21.38 24.19
N MET A 274 -3.40 20.06 24.37
CA MET A 274 -2.14 19.35 24.29
C MET A 274 -2.35 17.92 23.77
N THR A 275 -1.49 17.51 22.87
CA THR A 275 -1.45 16.13 22.40
C THR A 275 -0.01 15.60 22.42
N ASN A 276 0.14 14.35 22.84
CA ASN A 276 1.41 13.62 22.78
C ASN A 276 1.20 12.24 22.16
N LYS A 277 2.07 11.87 21.27
CA LYS A 277 2.08 10.54 20.63
C LYS A 277 3.50 9.98 20.64
N GLY A 278 3.62 8.68 20.92
CA GLY A 278 4.89 7.94 20.89
C GLY A 278 4.95 6.94 19.75
N LYS A 279 6.17 6.72 19.24
CA LYS A 279 6.49 5.68 18.24
C LYS A 279 7.90 5.16 18.52
N GLY A 280 7.99 3.97 19.11
CA GLY A 280 9.29 3.43 19.55
C GLY A 280 9.98 4.35 20.55
N ASP A 281 11.22 4.69 20.26
CA ASP A 281 12.09 5.52 21.13
C ASP A 281 11.78 7.03 21.06
N TYR A 282 10.91 7.45 20.14
CA TYR A 282 10.62 8.86 19.91
C TYR A 282 9.15 9.20 20.17
N ALA A 283 8.92 10.42 20.61
CA ALA A 283 7.60 10.98 20.79
C ALA A 283 7.54 12.41 20.27
N TYR A 284 6.33 12.84 19.98
CA TYR A 284 6.03 14.18 19.49
C TYR A 284 4.91 14.78 20.32
N THR A 285 5.17 15.95 20.90
CA THR A 285 4.19 16.72 21.68
C THR A 285 3.84 18.00 20.94
N MET A 286 2.57 18.32 20.89
CA MET A 286 2.04 19.60 20.43
C MET A 286 1.29 20.25 21.58
N MET A 287 1.46 21.56 21.78
CA MET A 287 0.77 22.35 22.78
C MET A 287 0.25 23.65 22.15
N ASP A 288 -1.05 23.89 22.27
CA ASP A 288 -1.69 25.16 21.97
C ASP A 288 -1.71 26.03 23.22
N LEU A 289 -1.36 27.29 23.05
CA LEU A 289 -1.16 28.23 24.15
C LEU A 289 -2.17 29.37 24.04
N GLU A 290 -2.58 29.92 25.20
CA GLU A 290 -3.44 31.11 25.28
C GLU A 290 -2.69 32.42 25.03
N SER A 291 -1.35 32.38 24.97
CA SER A 291 -0.48 33.49 24.61
C SER A 291 0.56 33.11 23.59
N GLU A 292 1.25 34.07 23.00
CA GLU A 292 2.34 33.82 22.07
C GLU A 292 3.48 33.03 22.74
N ALA A 293 4.08 32.13 21.98
CA ALA A 293 5.25 31.39 22.42
C ALA A 293 6.51 32.27 22.28
N THR A 294 7.28 32.43 23.35
CA THR A 294 8.50 33.22 23.37
C THR A 294 9.76 32.35 23.16
N GLU A 295 10.84 32.96 22.69
CA GLU A 295 12.14 32.29 22.60
C GLU A 295 12.67 31.79 23.96
N GLU A 296 12.28 32.42 25.06
CA GLU A 296 12.65 32.02 26.43
C GLU A 296 12.01 30.68 26.77
N ILE A 297 10.73 30.49 26.41
CA ILE A 297 10.02 29.21 26.57
C ILE A 297 10.69 28.12 25.74
N VAL A 298 11.07 28.42 24.48
CA VAL A 298 11.76 27.48 23.62
C VAL A 298 13.08 27.03 24.23
N LYS A 299 13.92 27.97 24.72
CA LYS A 299 15.19 27.65 25.38
C LYS A 299 15.00 26.81 26.63
N ALA A 300 13.97 27.11 27.42
CA ALA A 300 13.65 26.34 28.64
C ALA A 300 13.19 24.92 28.31
N LEU A 301 12.39 24.74 27.26
CA LEU A 301 11.98 23.41 26.77
C LEU A 301 13.16 22.64 26.16
N GLU A 302 14.03 23.28 25.39
CA GLU A 302 15.21 22.65 24.80
C GLU A 302 16.24 22.21 25.88
N ALA A 303 16.22 22.85 27.06
CA ALA A 303 17.06 22.45 28.18
C ALA A 303 16.57 21.21 28.94
N VAL A 304 15.37 20.74 28.68
CA VAL A 304 14.83 19.50 29.27
C VAL A 304 15.56 18.30 28.66
N ASP A 305 16.14 17.45 29.52
CA ASP A 305 16.81 16.23 29.05
C ASP A 305 15.84 15.33 28.26
N GLY A 306 16.31 14.82 27.12
CA GLY A 306 15.51 14.03 26.21
C GLY A 306 14.79 14.83 25.11
N VAL A 307 14.79 16.16 25.15
CA VAL A 307 14.29 17.00 24.05
C VAL A 307 15.29 16.99 22.91
N LEU A 308 14.81 16.84 21.69
CA LEU A 308 15.58 16.81 20.46
C LEU A 308 15.46 18.12 19.68
N LYS A 309 14.24 18.68 19.64
CA LYS A 309 13.96 19.90 18.89
C LYS A 309 12.63 20.51 19.37
N VAL A 310 12.63 21.82 19.56
CA VAL A 310 11.45 22.64 19.79
C VAL A 310 11.21 23.54 18.59
N ARG A 311 9.96 23.78 18.23
CA ARG A 311 9.57 24.73 17.20
C ARG A 311 8.38 25.54 17.64
N ILE A 312 8.45 26.85 17.43
CA ILE A 312 7.27 27.72 17.46
C ILE A 312 6.59 27.59 16.09
N ILE A 313 5.31 27.31 16.09
CA ILE A 313 4.48 27.28 14.89
C ILE A 313 3.75 28.61 14.73
N LYS A 314 3.29 29.19 15.85
CA LYS A 314 2.63 30.50 15.91
C LYS A 314 2.85 31.16 17.27
#